data_4ab40ee22bedaee0f72fbaf1005cf604
#
_entry.id   4ab40ee22bedaee0f72fbaf1005cf604
#
_cell.length_a   1.000
_cell.length_b   1.000
_cell.length_c   1.000
_cell.angle_alpha   90.00
_cell.angle_beta   90.00
_cell.angle_gamma   90.00
#
_symmetry.space_group_name_H-M   'P 1'
#
loop_
_entity.id
_entity.type
_entity.pdbx_description
1 polymer ?
#
loop_
_entity_poly.entity_id
_entity_poly.type
_entity_poly.pdbx_seq_one_letter_code
_entity_poly.pdbx_strand_id
1 'polypeptide(L)'
;MNPVEPSCKLRPILLEGGLGSLVGFYHPPEPGVVVKGDVLVVPAFAEEMNRCRSMVTLQAQAFAALGMGTLVLDMGGTGDSLGEFDQADWTGWRADLQLGIAWLRQHGNGCNTLWGIRLGALMAAELALEDDQIQQLLLWVPVVAGKPYWTQFLRIRIAAEMGQVGGIKSTDALRQQSARGQVVETSGYLVGPTLALQLDTLEMPDGERLRGRKVAWFEVAAQADSPLPRANAKLADDWRSKGVDVTVSQVVGALFWQVHERAEAPALVAAGAAVARSWRAPQPLSQVKARLTPVAIGYDSVAAEYPVALRCGNSELAAVVHRSTVGARLGVVIVVAGGPQYRVGAHRQFVSLARMFATNGYPVLRFDLRGMGDSSGEHLGYEHSRPDIRAAIDAFMRLEPGLQGVALFGECASASGILFYAAQDLRVEQIALANPWVRTAEVQAEAILKHYYLDRLKSREFWLHVRRGKFDAVAALRSLFSLLMTYWRGRQKMGSDQPGATADNFDHLPLPSRTAEGLRRFRGRVLFLMSGRDLIAREFDDVTQSAPAWQGLLDDPRVSRKVIADADHTFSKPEVKAEAQKILLDWLSGVPV
;
A
#
# COMPACT_ATOMS: atom_id res chain seq x y z
N MET A 1 -2.40 -14.23 -27.97
CA MET A 1 -1.86 -12.86 -28.06
C MET A 1 -1.05 -12.58 -26.80
N ASN A 2 0.18 -12.10 -26.93
CA ASN A 2 1.08 -11.84 -25.80
C ASN A 2 0.50 -10.66 -25.00
N PRO A 3 0.12 -10.79 -23.72
CA PRO A 3 -0.52 -9.72 -22.95
C PRO A 3 0.45 -8.67 -22.38
N VAL A 4 1.75 -8.84 -22.58
CA VAL A 4 2.69 -7.74 -22.39
C VAL A 4 2.62 -6.88 -23.64
N GLU A 5 2.16 -5.65 -23.53
CA GLU A 5 2.35 -4.70 -24.61
C GLU A 5 3.85 -4.66 -24.94
N PRO A 6 4.27 -4.87 -26.20
CA PRO A 6 5.69 -5.09 -26.55
C PRO A 6 6.63 -3.94 -26.17
N SER A 7 6.13 -2.90 -25.54
CA SER A 7 6.83 -1.67 -25.21
C SER A 7 6.98 -1.40 -23.70
N CYS A 8 6.45 -2.24 -22.79
CA CYS A 8 6.63 -2.03 -21.36
C CYS A 8 8.02 -2.49 -20.90
N LYS A 9 8.72 -1.64 -20.13
CA LYS A 9 10.00 -1.97 -19.51
C LYS A 9 9.78 -2.79 -18.23
N LEU A 10 8.78 -2.44 -17.43
CA LEU A 10 8.41 -3.16 -16.21
C LEU A 10 7.99 -4.59 -16.57
N ARG A 11 8.63 -5.58 -15.96
CA ARG A 11 8.38 -6.99 -16.25
C ARG A 11 7.69 -7.68 -15.09
N PRO A 12 6.43 -8.10 -15.26
CA PRO A 12 5.74 -8.92 -14.27
C PRO A 12 6.39 -10.31 -14.20
N ILE A 13 6.54 -10.83 -12.98
CA ILE A 13 7.17 -12.11 -12.68
C ILE A 13 6.20 -12.98 -11.89
N LEU A 14 6.16 -14.26 -12.22
CA LEU A 14 5.44 -15.28 -11.47
C LEU A 14 6.39 -16.45 -11.19
N LEU A 15 6.55 -16.81 -9.92
CA LEU A 15 7.37 -17.93 -9.46
C LEU A 15 6.50 -18.89 -8.63
N GLU A 16 6.92 -20.15 -8.50
CA GLU A 16 6.23 -21.11 -7.63
C GLU A 16 6.95 -21.19 -6.29
N GLY A 17 6.29 -20.73 -5.23
CA GLY A 17 6.78 -20.76 -3.84
C GLY A 17 6.07 -21.81 -2.99
N GLY A 18 6.42 -21.85 -1.70
CA GLY A 18 5.90 -22.84 -0.76
C GLY A 18 4.39 -22.70 -0.47
N LEU A 19 3.86 -21.50 -0.50
CA LEU A 19 2.43 -21.21 -0.30
C LEU A 19 1.66 -20.99 -1.62
N GLY A 20 2.26 -21.30 -2.76
CA GLY A 20 1.71 -21.10 -4.09
C GLY A 20 2.46 -20.02 -4.87
N SER A 21 1.84 -19.50 -5.94
CA SER A 21 2.51 -18.55 -6.84
C SER A 21 2.92 -17.25 -6.15
N LEU A 22 4.17 -16.87 -6.36
CA LEU A 22 4.75 -15.61 -5.90
C LEU A 22 4.71 -14.58 -7.02
N VAL A 23 4.24 -13.39 -6.72
CA VAL A 23 4.13 -12.28 -7.66
C VAL A 23 5.29 -11.31 -7.45
N GLY A 24 5.92 -10.89 -8.54
CA GLY A 24 6.97 -9.87 -8.50
C GLY A 24 6.94 -8.96 -9.71
N PHE A 25 7.68 -7.85 -9.60
CA PHE A 25 7.93 -6.93 -10.69
C PHE A 25 9.44 -6.70 -10.82
N TYR A 26 9.97 -6.91 -12.00
CA TYR A 26 11.37 -6.66 -12.32
C TYR A 26 11.50 -5.35 -13.10
N HIS A 27 12.31 -4.44 -12.55
CA HIS A 27 12.72 -3.20 -13.19
C HIS A 27 14.06 -3.45 -13.88
N PRO A 28 14.11 -3.61 -15.21
CA PRO A 28 15.37 -3.88 -15.91
C PRO A 28 16.26 -2.63 -15.96
N PRO A 29 17.58 -2.81 -16.17
CA PRO A 29 18.47 -1.70 -16.47
C PRO A 29 17.99 -0.90 -17.69
N GLU A 30 18.23 0.42 -17.68
CA GLU A 30 17.91 1.27 -18.84
C GLU A 30 18.71 0.84 -20.07
N PRO A 31 18.09 0.86 -21.27
CA PRO A 31 18.79 0.55 -22.51
C PRO A 31 20.00 1.46 -22.75
N GLY A 32 21.10 0.88 -23.18
CA GLY A 32 22.31 1.63 -23.53
C GLY A 32 23.25 1.98 -22.37
N VAL A 33 22.90 1.61 -21.13
CA VAL A 33 23.83 1.73 -19.97
C VAL A 33 24.61 0.44 -19.75
N VAL A 34 25.81 0.58 -19.15
CA VAL A 34 26.62 -0.59 -18.78
C VAL A 34 25.97 -1.32 -17.62
N VAL A 35 25.65 -2.58 -17.84
CA VAL A 35 24.98 -3.43 -16.84
C VAL A 35 25.94 -3.78 -15.71
N LYS A 36 25.47 -3.60 -14.45
CA LYS A 36 26.23 -3.82 -13.22
C LYS A 36 25.72 -4.98 -12.36
N GLY A 37 24.75 -5.75 -12.84
CA GLY A 37 24.07 -6.81 -12.09
C GLY A 37 22.70 -6.38 -11.57
N ASP A 38 22.09 -7.22 -10.77
CA ASP A 38 20.75 -7.01 -10.26
C ASP A 38 20.69 -6.99 -8.73
N VAL A 39 19.64 -6.35 -8.23
CA VAL A 39 19.32 -6.20 -6.81
C VAL A 39 18.03 -6.96 -6.53
N LEU A 40 18.00 -7.76 -5.47
CA LEU A 40 16.76 -8.28 -4.90
C LEU A 40 16.33 -7.42 -3.71
N VAL A 41 15.11 -6.94 -3.73
CA VAL A 41 14.49 -6.25 -2.59
C VAL A 41 14.01 -7.27 -1.57
N VAL A 42 14.39 -7.09 -0.31
CA VAL A 42 13.86 -7.81 0.84
C VAL A 42 12.94 -6.84 1.59
N PRO A 43 11.61 -6.98 1.45
CA PRO A 43 10.66 -5.96 1.84
C PRO A 43 10.52 -5.79 3.36
N ALA A 44 9.92 -4.68 3.76
CA ALA A 44 9.50 -4.45 5.13
C ALA A 44 8.33 -5.36 5.52
N PHE A 45 8.02 -5.42 6.81
CA PHE A 45 6.99 -6.29 7.38
C PHE A 45 5.61 -5.62 7.37
N ALA A 46 4.58 -6.37 7.01
CA ALA A 46 3.16 -5.99 7.11
C ALA A 46 2.89 -4.61 6.47
N GLU A 47 2.26 -3.69 7.19
CA GLU A 47 1.87 -2.38 6.66
C GLU A 47 3.06 -1.47 6.30
N GLU A 48 4.24 -1.67 6.91
CA GLU A 48 5.45 -0.93 6.49
C GLU A 48 5.82 -1.27 5.03
N MET A 49 5.54 -2.49 4.55
CA MET A 49 5.76 -2.87 3.15
C MET A 49 4.93 -1.99 2.19
N ASN A 50 3.63 -1.80 2.49
CA ASN A 50 2.76 -0.94 1.69
C ASN A 50 3.30 0.48 1.63
N ARG A 51 3.67 1.03 2.78
CA ARG A 51 4.17 2.40 2.92
C ARG A 51 5.51 2.63 2.23
N CYS A 52 6.36 1.60 2.15
CA CYS A 52 7.66 1.68 1.49
C CYS A 52 7.57 1.52 -0.03
N ARG A 53 6.48 0.95 -0.59
CA ARG A 53 6.45 0.45 -1.98
C ARG A 53 6.80 1.52 -3.02
N SER A 54 6.25 2.72 -2.94
CA SER A 54 6.56 3.81 -3.88
C SER A 54 8.02 4.27 -3.78
N MET A 55 8.60 4.31 -2.58
CA MET A 55 10.02 4.62 -2.38
C MET A 55 10.94 3.55 -2.97
N VAL A 56 10.52 2.27 -2.88
CA VAL A 56 11.21 1.15 -3.55
C VAL A 56 11.22 1.35 -5.06
N THR A 57 10.09 1.71 -5.65
CA THR A 57 9.98 1.97 -7.09
C THR A 57 10.87 3.13 -7.53
N LEU A 58 10.90 4.24 -6.79
CA LEU A 58 11.77 5.38 -7.08
C LEU A 58 13.26 4.99 -7.05
N GLN A 59 13.68 4.18 -6.06
CA GLN A 59 15.06 3.70 -5.98
C GLN A 59 15.38 2.69 -7.08
N ALA A 60 14.44 1.78 -7.43
CA ALA A 60 14.60 0.84 -8.52
C ALA A 60 14.80 1.55 -9.87
N GLN A 61 14.06 2.64 -10.12
CA GLN A 61 14.24 3.48 -11.30
C GLN A 61 15.62 4.17 -11.30
N ALA A 62 16.07 4.68 -10.14
CA ALA A 62 17.40 5.25 -10.01
C ALA A 62 18.51 4.20 -10.24
N PHE A 63 18.31 2.96 -9.82
CA PHE A 63 19.23 1.85 -10.10
C PHE A 63 19.22 1.46 -11.57
N ALA A 64 18.05 1.39 -12.21
CA ALA A 64 17.92 1.12 -13.64
C ALA A 64 18.73 2.11 -14.49
N ALA A 65 18.69 3.40 -14.16
CA ALA A 65 19.49 4.45 -14.80
C ALA A 65 21.01 4.29 -14.59
N LEU A 66 21.43 3.50 -13.61
CA LEU A 66 22.83 3.19 -13.32
C LEU A 66 23.28 1.81 -13.87
N GLY A 67 22.40 1.13 -14.59
CA GLY A 67 22.67 -0.19 -15.15
C GLY A 67 22.44 -1.36 -14.19
N MET A 68 21.66 -1.16 -13.13
CA MET A 68 21.27 -2.22 -12.19
C MET A 68 19.80 -2.54 -12.33
N GLY A 69 19.47 -3.81 -12.56
CA GLY A 69 18.10 -4.28 -12.49
C GLY A 69 17.65 -4.43 -11.02
N THR A 70 16.34 -4.40 -10.79
CA THR A 70 15.80 -4.60 -9.44
C THR A 70 14.57 -5.50 -9.50
N LEU A 71 14.59 -6.59 -8.74
CA LEU A 71 13.43 -7.45 -8.52
C LEU A 71 12.77 -7.10 -7.19
N VAL A 72 11.48 -6.77 -7.27
CA VAL A 72 10.59 -6.59 -6.12
C VAL A 72 9.66 -7.79 -6.10
N LEU A 73 9.88 -8.71 -5.16
CA LEU A 73 9.14 -9.97 -5.03
C LEU A 73 8.31 -9.93 -3.75
N ASP A 74 7.02 -10.21 -3.86
CA ASP A 74 6.14 -10.44 -2.72
C ASP A 74 6.32 -11.88 -2.24
N MET A 75 6.62 -12.07 -0.96
CA MET A 75 6.77 -13.39 -0.35
C MET A 75 5.40 -14.04 -0.12
N GLY A 76 5.35 -15.35 0.03
CA GLY A 76 4.12 -16.09 0.27
C GLY A 76 3.29 -15.52 1.43
N GLY A 77 1.99 -15.32 1.21
CA GLY A 77 1.10 -14.69 2.16
C GLY A 77 1.22 -13.17 2.27
N THR A 78 2.09 -12.52 1.47
CA THR A 78 2.26 -11.06 1.46
C THR A 78 1.94 -10.47 0.08
N GLY A 79 1.70 -9.17 0.02
CA GLY A 79 1.46 -8.47 -1.24
C GLY A 79 0.40 -9.16 -2.12
N ASP A 80 0.77 -9.40 -3.38
CA ASP A 80 -0.07 -10.09 -4.36
C ASP A 80 0.12 -11.61 -4.39
N SER A 81 1.13 -12.15 -3.69
CA SER A 81 1.45 -13.58 -3.71
C SER A 81 0.38 -14.43 -3.06
N LEU A 82 0.29 -15.70 -3.47
CA LEU A 82 -0.66 -16.65 -2.88
C LEU A 82 -0.31 -16.98 -1.43
N GLY A 83 -1.22 -17.69 -0.77
CA GLY A 83 -1.20 -17.97 0.66
C GLY A 83 -1.82 -16.85 1.49
N GLU A 84 -2.08 -17.16 2.77
CA GLU A 84 -2.56 -16.19 3.75
C GLU A 84 -1.43 -15.83 4.73
N PHE A 85 -1.53 -14.63 5.32
CA PHE A 85 -0.45 -14.09 6.16
C PHE A 85 -0.21 -14.92 7.43
N ASP A 86 -1.22 -15.59 7.96
CA ASP A 86 -1.13 -16.50 9.11
C ASP A 86 -0.47 -17.85 8.81
N GLN A 87 -0.36 -18.22 7.52
CA GLN A 87 0.35 -19.40 7.06
C GLN A 87 1.84 -19.16 6.85
N ALA A 88 2.23 -17.88 6.74
CA ALA A 88 3.61 -17.48 6.48
C ALA A 88 4.51 -17.69 7.72
N ASP A 89 5.77 -18.03 7.47
CA ASP A 89 6.82 -18.07 8.46
C ASP A 89 8.14 -17.54 7.91
N TRP A 90 9.10 -17.27 8.80
CA TRP A 90 10.38 -16.68 8.44
C TRP A 90 11.22 -17.57 7.51
N THR A 91 11.14 -18.89 7.70
CA THR A 91 11.88 -19.87 6.89
C THR A 91 11.33 -19.95 5.48
N GLY A 92 9.99 -19.98 5.34
CA GLY A 92 9.31 -19.94 4.06
C GLY A 92 9.62 -18.66 3.28
N TRP A 93 9.58 -17.50 3.95
CA TRP A 93 9.96 -16.24 3.31
C TRP A 93 11.40 -16.20 2.82
N ARG A 94 12.36 -16.79 3.57
CA ARG A 94 13.75 -16.93 3.11
C ARG A 94 13.84 -17.82 1.87
N ALA A 95 13.10 -18.93 1.83
CA ALA A 95 13.05 -19.79 0.67
C ALA A 95 12.47 -19.08 -0.57
N ASP A 96 11.41 -18.30 -0.40
CA ASP A 96 10.83 -17.50 -1.50
C ASP A 96 11.84 -16.49 -2.07
N LEU A 97 12.60 -15.81 -1.20
CA LEU A 97 13.63 -14.87 -1.65
C LEU A 97 14.81 -15.58 -2.34
N GLN A 98 15.17 -16.81 -1.91
CA GLN A 98 16.15 -17.63 -2.61
C GLN A 98 15.69 -17.98 -4.05
N LEU A 99 14.38 -18.22 -4.27
CA LEU A 99 13.82 -18.35 -5.61
C LEU A 99 14.00 -17.07 -6.43
N GLY A 100 13.81 -15.91 -5.82
CA GLY A 100 14.06 -14.60 -6.44
C GLY A 100 15.53 -14.41 -6.84
N ILE A 101 16.49 -14.80 -5.97
CA ILE A 101 17.93 -14.78 -6.27
C ILE A 101 18.23 -15.71 -7.45
N ALA A 102 17.69 -16.93 -7.41
CA ALA A 102 17.89 -17.91 -8.48
C ALA A 102 17.34 -17.40 -9.83
N TRP A 103 16.14 -16.80 -9.80
CA TRP A 103 15.54 -16.22 -10.99
C TRP A 103 16.41 -15.09 -11.59
N LEU A 104 16.94 -14.17 -10.76
CA LEU A 104 17.83 -13.09 -11.21
C LEU A 104 19.13 -13.63 -11.81
N ARG A 105 19.66 -14.73 -11.31
CA ARG A 105 20.85 -15.37 -11.86
C ARG A 105 20.59 -16.07 -13.19
N GLN A 106 19.41 -16.63 -13.35
CA GLN A 106 19.03 -17.36 -14.57
C GLN A 106 18.49 -16.45 -15.67
N HIS A 107 17.70 -15.45 -15.33
CA HIS A 107 16.94 -14.64 -16.28
C HIS A 107 17.30 -13.14 -16.26
N GLY A 108 17.98 -12.67 -15.21
CA GLY A 108 18.49 -11.32 -15.06
C GLY A 108 19.96 -11.20 -15.44
N ASN A 109 20.65 -10.28 -14.75
CA ASN A 109 22.07 -9.96 -14.97
C ASN A 109 22.96 -10.47 -13.82
N GLY A 110 22.47 -11.42 -13.03
CA GLY A 110 23.14 -11.94 -11.84
C GLY A 110 22.79 -11.13 -10.58
N CYS A 111 22.55 -11.83 -9.47
CA CYS A 111 22.25 -11.21 -8.18
C CYS A 111 23.47 -11.26 -7.27
N ASN A 112 24.03 -10.10 -6.94
CA ASN A 112 25.12 -9.94 -5.99
C ASN A 112 24.79 -8.95 -4.86
N THR A 113 23.61 -8.35 -4.90
CA THR A 113 23.15 -7.31 -3.97
C THR A 113 21.79 -7.65 -3.40
N LEU A 114 21.65 -7.62 -2.08
CA LEU A 114 20.37 -7.63 -1.40
C LEU A 114 20.08 -6.25 -0.81
N TRP A 115 18.84 -5.82 -0.97
CA TRP A 115 18.37 -4.55 -0.43
C TRP A 115 17.29 -4.80 0.61
N GLY A 116 17.67 -4.76 1.88
CA GLY A 116 16.78 -4.99 3.00
C GLY A 116 16.19 -3.70 3.56
N ILE A 117 14.90 -3.70 3.81
CA ILE A 117 14.15 -2.55 4.31
C ILE A 117 13.53 -2.92 5.65
N ARG A 118 13.80 -2.12 6.71
CA ARG A 118 13.26 -2.32 8.05
C ARG A 118 13.57 -3.75 8.55
N LEU A 119 12.54 -4.56 8.87
CA LEU A 119 12.72 -5.96 9.29
C LEU A 119 13.37 -6.82 8.17
N GLY A 120 13.09 -6.51 6.91
CA GLY A 120 13.72 -7.19 5.77
C GLY A 120 15.24 -7.03 5.72
N ALA A 121 15.80 -6.01 6.36
CA ALA A 121 17.25 -5.85 6.46
C ALA A 121 17.92 -7.00 7.25
N LEU A 122 17.24 -7.50 8.27
CA LEU A 122 17.69 -8.65 9.05
C LEU A 122 17.72 -9.92 8.17
N MET A 123 16.64 -10.17 7.44
CA MET A 123 16.55 -11.30 6.52
C MET A 123 17.58 -11.20 5.36
N ALA A 124 17.81 -9.99 4.85
CA ALA A 124 18.85 -9.77 3.83
C ALA A 124 20.25 -10.12 4.36
N ALA A 125 20.55 -9.76 5.61
CA ALA A 125 21.81 -10.11 6.24
C ALA A 125 21.96 -11.64 6.46
N GLU A 126 20.90 -12.33 6.87
CA GLU A 126 20.88 -13.80 6.99
C GLU A 126 21.09 -14.49 5.63
N LEU A 127 20.36 -14.07 4.59
CA LEU A 127 20.51 -14.63 3.24
C LEU A 127 21.94 -14.44 2.70
N ALA A 128 22.60 -13.33 3.01
CA ALA A 128 23.98 -13.10 2.63
C ALA A 128 24.97 -14.05 3.30
N LEU A 129 24.61 -14.69 4.42
CA LEU A 129 25.44 -15.73 5.04
C LEU A 129 25.39 -17.08 4.32
N GLU A 130 24.32 -17.33 3.60
CA GLU A 130 24.06 -18.59 2.91
C GLU A 130 24.59 -18.61 1.48
N ASP A 131 24.98 -17.43 0.98
CA ASP A 131 25.34 -17.24 -0.41
C ASP A 131 26.55 -16.31 -0.58
N ASP A 132 27.69 -16.88 -0.83
CA ASP A 132 28.96 -16.16 -1.00
C ASP A 132 28.99 -15.25 -2.24
N GLN A 133 28.08 -15.40 -3.18
CA GLN A 133 27.93 -14.47 -4.31
C GLN A 133 27.26 -13.16 -3.93
N ILE A 134 26.55 -13.11 -2.82
CA ILE A 134 26.00 -11.89 -2.28
C ILE A 134 27.10 -11.12 -1.56
N GLN A 135 27.66 -10.13 -2.24
CA GLN A 135 28.80 -9.34 -1.77
C GLN A 135 28.40 -7.97 -1.22
N GLN A 136 27.16 -7.52 -1.49
CA GLN A 136 26.71 -6.17 -1.20
C GLN A 136 25.35 -6.20 -0.49
N LEU A 137 25.24 -5.41 0.56
CA LEU A 137 23.99 -5.19 1.30
C LEU A 137 23.66 -3.71 1.29
N LEU A 138 22.47 -3.37 0.86
CA LEU A 138 21.85 -2.06 1.06
C LEU A 138 20.81 -2.20 2.16
N LEU A 139 20.96 -1.48 3.26
CA LEU A 139 20.06 -1.57 4.40
C LEU A 139 19.38 -0.21 4.63
N TRP A 140 18.07 -0.18 4.51
CA TRP A 140 17.27 1.01 4.81
C TRP A 140 16.61 0.89 6.16
N VAL A 141 17.01 1.77 7.10
CA VAL A 141 16.47 1.91 8.45
C VAL A 141 16.30 0.54 9.12
N PRO A 142 17.37 -0.26 9.20
CA PRO A 142 17.27 -1.66 9.56
C PRO A 142 16.79 -1.88 11.00
N VAL A 143 15.97 -2.89 11.17
CA VAL A 143 15.63 -3.47 12.47
C VAL A 143 16.74 -4.45 12.82
N VAL A 144 17.40 -4.24 13.96
CA VAL A 144 18.55 -5.06 14.38
C VAL A 144 18.18 -6.22 15.30
N ALA A 145 16.97 -6.20 15.88
CA ALA A 145 16.44 -7.27 16.72
C ALA A 145 14.92 -7.38 16.56
N GLY A 146 14.43 -8.60 16.42
CA GLY A 146 13.01 -8.89 16.20
C GLY A 146 12.13 -8.62 17.42
N LYS A 147 12.60 -9.00 18.63
CA LYS A 147 11.81 -8.87 19.85
C LYS A 147 11.33 -7.44 20.17
N PRO A 148 12.18 -6.40 20.14
CA PRO A 148 11.72 -5.01 20.31
C PRO A 148 10.75 -4.57 19.22
N TYR A 149 11.01 -4.95 17.97
CA TYR A 149 10.16 -4.64 16.82
C TYR A 149 8.79 -5.30 16.97
N TRP A 150 8.74 -6.60 17.28
CA TRP A 150 7.50 -7.33 17.50
C TRP A 150 6.71 -6.75 18.69
N THR A 151 7.39 -6.35 19.78
CA THR A 151 6.75 -5.63 20.89
C THR A 151 6.07 -4.34 20.43
N GLN A 152 6.74 -3.56 19.57
CA GLN A 152 6.18 -2.32 19.05
C GLN A 152 4.96 -2.60 18.15
N PHE A 153 5.02 -3.63 17.31
CA PHE A 153 3.90 -4.05 16.47
C PHE A 153 2.68 -4.47 17.29
N LEU A 154 2.87 -5.28 18.33
CA LEU A 154 1.79 -5.70 19.24
C LEU A 154 1.14 -4.52 19.99
N ARG A 155 1.91 -3.46 20.28
CA ARG A 155 1.39 -2.25 20.93
C ARG A 155 0.35 -1.51 20.08
N ILE A 156 0.37 -1.67 18.76
CA ILE A 156 -0.64 -1.08 17.87
C ILE A 156 -2.04 -1.63 18.23
N ARG A 157 -2.15 -2.95 18.43
CA ARG A 157 -3.40 -3.57 18.85
C ARG A 157 -3.85 -3.09 20.23
N ILE A 158 -2.95 -3.04 21.19
CA ILE A 158 -3.26 -2.57 22.55
C ILE A 158 -3.79 -1.13 22.49
N ALA A 159 -3.16 -0.27 21.68
CA ALA A 159 -3.61 1.11 21.50
C ALA A 159 -5.01 1.19 20.87
N ALA A 160 -5.31 0.34 19.89
CA ALA A 160 -6.62 0.28 19.24
C ALA A 160 -7.76 -0.21 20.16
N GLU A 161 -7.43 -1.07 21.15
CA GLU A 161 -8.37 -1.60 22.13
C GLU A 161 -8.42 -0.79 23.44
N MET A 162 -7.63 0.29 23.54
CA MET A 162 -7.57 1.12 24.74
C MET A 162 -8.94 1.76 25.03
N GLY A 163 -9.46 1.50 26.24
CA GLY A 163 -10.78 1.98 26.66
C GLY A 163 -11.95 1.03 26.34
N GLN A 164 -11.72 -0.11 25.66
CA GLN A 164 -12.75 -1.13 25.45
C GLN A 164 -12.86 -2.05 26.68
N VAL A 165 -14.09 -2.42 27.06
CA VAL A 165 -14.34 -3.40 28.12
C VAL A 165 -13.88 -4.77 27.65
N GLY A 166 -12.96 -5.41 28.39
CA GLY A 166 -12.40 -6.72 27.99
C GLY A 166 -11.23 -6.66 27.01
N GLY A 167 -10.78 -5.47 26.58
CA GLY A 167 -9.64 -5.32 25.66
C GLY A 167 -8.33 -5.85 26.24
N ILE A 168 -7.44 -6.32 25.37
CA ILE A 168 -6.12 -6.86 25.70
C ILE A 168 -5.23 -5.72 26.20
N LYS A 169 -4.60 -5.90 27.37
CA LYS A 169 -3.86 -4.83 28.06
C LYS A 169 -2.35 -4.99 28.04
N SER A 170 -1.80 -6.12 27.58
CA SER A 170 -0.36 -6.34 27.58
C SER A 170 0.13 -7.12 26.36
N THR A 171 1.37 -6.82 25.95
CA THR A 171 2.05 -7.57 24.89
C THR A 171 2.35 -9.01 25.29
N ASP A 172 2.50 -9.27 26.60
CA ASP A 172 2.76 -10.62 27.09
C ASP A 172 1.54 -11.53 26.97
N ALA A 173 0.33 -10.98 27.12
CA ALA A 173 -0.91 -11.74 26.86
C ALA A 173 -1.00 -12.16 25.38
N LEU A 174 -0.64 -11.27 24.44
CA LEU A 174 -0.59 -11.58 23.02
C LEU A 174 0.50 -12.63 22.69
N ARG A 175 1.69 -12.55 23.32
CA ARG A 175 2.73 -13.57 23.19
C ARG A 175 2.29 -14.92 23.72
N GLN A 176 1.59 -14.95 24.85
CA GLN A 176 1.03 -16.20 25.39
C GLN A 176 -0.02 -16.79 24.45
N GLN A 177 -0.81 -15.96 23.76
CA GLN A 177 -1.73 -16.40 22.72
C GLN A 177 -0.97 -17.15 21.61
N SER A 178 0.10 -16.56 21.05
CA SER A 178 0.96 -17.22 20.06
C SER A 178 1.60 -18.52 20.59
N ALA A 179 2.09 -18.50 21.83
CA ALA A 179 2.70 -19.68 22.46
C ALA A 179 1.72 -20.84 22.66
N ARG A 180 0.42 -20.55 22.70
CA ARG A 180 -0.66 -21.56 22.70
C ARG A 180 -1.11 -22.01 21.31
N GLY A 181 -0.39 -21.62 20.26
CA GLY A 181 -0.71 -21.97 18.87
C GLY A 181 -1.84 -21.15 18.26
N GLN A 182 -2.18 -20.00 18.84
CA GLN A 182 -3.25 -19.14 18.34
C GLN A 182 -2.72 -18.00 17.50
N VAL A 183 -3.46 -17.61 16.48
CA VAL A 183 -3.19 -16.44 15.63
C VAL A 183 -3.38 -15.16 16.42
N VAL A 184 -2.48 -14.19 16.21
CA VAL A 184 -2.56 -12.85 16.79
C VAL A 184 -2.94 -11.87 15.67
N GLU A 185 -4.11 -11.24 15.80
CA GLU A 185 -4.52 -10.17 14.90
C GLU A 185 -3.92 -8.83 15.36
N THR A 186 -3.37 -8.04 14.43
CA THR A 186 -2.92 -6.66 14.68
C THR A 186 -3.13 -5.83 13.42
N SER A 187 -3.95 -4.78 13.50
CA SER A 187 -4.26 -3.87 12.38
C SER A 187 -4.71 -4.62 11.10
N GLY A 188 -5.53 -5.66 11.26
CA GLY A 188 -6.04 -6.48 10.16
C GLY A 188 -5.08 -7.58 9.67
N TYR A 189 -3.83 -7.62 10.16
CA TYR A 189 -2.90 -8.71 9.87
C TYR A 189 -3.08 -9.85 10.87
N LEU A 190 -3.34 -11.03 10.36
CA LEU A 190 -3.41 -12.27 11.12
C LEU A 190 -2.01 -12.89 11.18
N VAL A 191 -1.29 -12.74 12.28
CA VAL A 191 0.07 -13.28 12.42
C VAL A 191 0.00 -14.68 13.01
N GLY A 192 0.48 -15.68 12.24
CA GLY A 192 0.53 -17.07 12.67
C GLY A 192 1.48 -17.29 13.87
N PRO A 193 1.22 -18.31 14.69
CA PRO A 193 2.00 -18.57 15.89
C PRO A 193 3.47 -18.86 15.60
N THR A 194 3.78 -19.57 14.52
CA THR A 194 5.16 -19.88 14.10
C THR A 194 5.94 -18.61 13.81
N LEU A 195 5.40 -17.72 12.98
CA LEU A 195 6.04 -16.45 12.66
C LEU A 195 6.20 -15.57 13.90
N ALA A 196 5.17 -15.48 14.75
CA ALA A 196 5.19 -14.69 15.97
C ALA A 196 6.32 -15.14 16.93
N LEU A 197 6.53 -16.45 17.08
CA LEU A 197 7.60 -17.02 17.90
C LEU A 197 8.98 -16.78 17.29
N GLN A 198 9.10 -16.92 15.95
CA GLN A 198 10.34 -16.63 15.24
C GLN A 198 10.74 -15.16 15.42
N LEU A 199 9.79 -14.21 15.26
CA LEU A 199 10.05 -12.77 15.41
C LEU A 199 10.64 -12.41 16.79
N ASP A 200 10.27 -13.10 17.86
CA ASP A 200 10.82 -12.86 19.19
C ASP A 200 12.30 -13.28 19.36
N THR A 201 12.84 -14.08 18.43
CA THR A 201 14.20 -14.62 18.50
C THR A 201 15.16 -14.09 17.45
N LEU A 202 14.65 -13.30 16.49
CA LEU A 202 15.47 -12.77 15.40
C LEU A 202 16.47 -11.74 15.92
N GLU A 203 17.73 -11.90 15.49
CA GLU A 203 18.82 -10.97 15.76
C GLU A 203 19.68 -10.80 14.50
N MET A 204 20.25 -9.63 14.30
CA MET A 204 21.21 -9.41 13.22
C MET A 204 22.42 -10.36 13.37
N PRO A 205 22.89 -10.93 12.26
CA PRO A 205 24.04 -11.85 12.29
C PRO A 205 25.30 -11.22 12.87
N ASP A 206 26.17 -12.07 13.42
CA ASP A 206 27.49 -11.67 13.85
C ASP A 206 28.33 -11.18 12.67
N GLY A 207 29.05 -10.07 12.85
CA GLY A 207 29.91 -9.45 11.85
C GLY A 207 31.01 -10.36 11.33
N GLU A 208 31.56 -11.29 12.13
CA GLU A 208 32.56 -12.24 11.65
C GLU A 208 32.08 -13.08 10.46
N ARG A 209 30.80 -13.44 10.47
CA ARG A 209 30.18 -14.21 9.38
C ARG A 209 29.91 -13.37 8.13
N LEU A 210 29.88 -12.03 8.25
CA LEU A 210 29.70 -11.08 7.14
C LEU A 210 31.04 -10.46 6.68
N ARG A 211 32.18 -10.91 7.21
CA ARG A 211 33.51 -10.38 6.90
C ARG A 211 33.75 -10.28 5.38
N GLY A 212 34.26 -9.13 4.94
CA GLY A 212 34.56 -8.85 3.54
C GLY A 212 33.38 -8.38 2.71
N ARG A 213 32.16 -8.44 3.22
CA ARG A 213 30.99 -7.89 2.52
C ARG A 213 30.92 -6.37 2.68
N LYS A 214 30.36 -5.70 1.69
CA LYS A 214 30.10 -4.26 1.69
C LYS A 214 28.68 -3.98 2.14
N VAL A 215 28.53 -3.17 3.17
CA VAL A 215 27.23 -2.79 3.73
C VAL A 215 27.05 -1.28 3.64
N ALA A 216 26.08 -0.85 2.85
CA ALA A 216 25.60 0.52 2.84
C ALA A 216 24.36 0.60 3.75
N TRP A 217 24.51 1.23 4.88
CA TRP A 217 23.48 1.34 5.92
C TRP A 217 22.94 2.77 5.95
N PHE A 218 21.66 2.95 5.68
CA PHE A 218 21.00 4.25 5.69
C PHE A 218 20.00 4.35 6.84
N GLU A 219 20.15 5.40 7.64
CA GLU A 219 19.14 5.87 8.58
C GLU A 219 18.44 7.10 8.01
N VAL A 220 17.15 7.24 8.29
CA VAL A 220 16.36 8.41 7.92
C VAL A 220 15.92 9.11 9.20
N ALA A 221 16.15 10.41 9.28
CA ALA A 221 15.76 11.23 10.40
C ALA A 221 14.97 12.45 9.92
N ALA A 222 14.03 12.91 10.75
CA ALA A 222 13.26 14.12 10.46
C ALA A 222 14.12 15.40 10.58
N GLN A 223 15.23 15.35 11.33
CA GLN A 223 16.15 16.47 11.57
C GLN A 223 17.59 16.02 11.46
N ALA A 224 18.46 16.92 10.97
CA ALA A 224 19.88 16.62 10.71
C ALA A 224 20.66 16.19 11.97
N ASP A 225 20.33 16.78 13.11
CA ASP A 225 21.05 16.55 14.38
C ASP A 225 20.48 15.38 15.19
N SER A 226 19.58 14.61 14.63
CA SER A 226 19.02 13.43 15.32
C SER A 226 20.12 12.38 15.53
N PRO A 227 20.31 11.85 16.75
CA PRO A 227 21.30 10.81 16.98
C PRO A 227 20.88 9.50 16.30
N LEU A 228 21.85 8.73 15.84
CA LEU A 228 21.61 7.35 15.41
C LEU A 228 21.01 6.52 16.55
N PRO A 229 20.10 5.59 16.26
CA PRO A 229 19.62 4.65 17.27
C PRO A 229 20.81 3.91 17.90
N ARG A 230 20.90 3.91 19.23
CA ARG A 230 22.07 3.38 19.96
C ARG A 230 22.40 1.92 19.59
N ALA A 231 21.36 1.08 19.43
CA ALA A 231 21.55 -0.32 19.05
C ALA A 231 22.17 -0.43 17.65
N ASN A 232 21.71 0.39 16.68
CA ASN A 232 22.18 0.41 15.32
C ASN A 232 23.63 0.90 15.22
N ALA A 233 23.97 1.98 15.94
CA ALA A 233 25.34 2.49 16.01
C ALA A 233 26.30 1.43 16.60
N LYS A 234 25.93 0.81 17.73
CA LYS A 234 26.73 -0.24 18.37
C LYS A 234 26.97 -1.44 17.44
N LEU A 235 25.93 -1.90 16.73
CA LEU A 235 26.05 -3.03 15.81
C LEU A 235 26.95 -2.69 14.60
N ALA A 236 26.80 -1.50 14.05
CA ALA A 236 27.64 -1.06 12.94
C ALA A 236 29.12 -0.99 13.34
N ASP A 237 29.43 -0.53 14.54
CA ASP A 237 30.79 -0.49 15.06
C ASP A 237 31.35 -1.91 15.35
N ASP A 238 30.52 -2.81 15.88
CA ASP A 238 30.87 -4.23 16.05
C ASP A 238 31.20 -4.88 14.69
N TRP A 239 30.36 -4.68 13.68
CA TRP A 239 30.59 -5.19 12.35
C TRP A 239 31.88 -4.67 11.72
N ARG A 240 32.19 -3.37 11.85
CA ARG A 240 33.47 -2.78 11.39
C ARG A 240 34.65 -3.43 12.07
N SER A 241 34.57 -3.62 13.40
CA SER A 241 35.65 -4.25 14.19
C SER A 241 35.95 -5.68 13.77
N LYS A 242 34.94 -6.38 13.20
CA LYS A 242 35.03 -7.76 12.71
C LYS A 242 35.35 -7.86 11.21
N GLY A 243 35.63 -6.73 10.55
CA GLY A 243 36.11 -6.68 9.16
C GLY A 243 35.01 -6.65 8.11
N VAL A 244 33.79 -6.22 8.45
CA VAL A 244 32.75 -5.86 7.50
C VAL A 244 32.99 -4.44 7.03
N ASP A 245 32.91 -4.18 5.72
CA ASP A 245 33.04 -2.84 5.13
C ASP A 245 31.69 -2.09 5.26
N VAL A 246 31.44 -1.50 6.46
CA VAL A 246 30.17 -0.84 6.79
C VAL A 246 30.28 0.66 6.67
N THR A 247 29.51 1.26 5.77
CA THR A 247 29.29 2.69 5.68
C THR A 247 27.89 3.01 6.21
N VAL A 248 27.80 3.76 7.31
CA VAL A 248 26.54 4.26 7.88
C VAL A 248 26.36 5.70 7.44
N SER A 249 25.22 6.01 6.86
CA SER A 249 24.83 7.35 6.44
C SER A 249 23.45 7.69 6.98
N GLN A 250 23.30 8.89 7.53
CA GLN A 250 22.02 9.43 7.95
C GLN A 250 21.56 10.48 6.94
N VAL A 251 20.31 10.36 6.50
CA VAL A 251 19.69 11.33 5.59
C VAL A 251 18.50 11.99 6.27
N VAL A 252 18.28 13.26 5.96
CA VAL A 252 17.09 13.98 6.41
C VAL A 252 15.96 13.70 5.43
N GLY A 253 14.81 13.29 5.94
CA GLY A 253 13.65 12.98 5.11
C GLY A 253 12.43 12.56 5.92
N ALA A 254 11.33 12.35 5.23
CA ALA A 254 10.12 11.83 5.84
C ALA A 254 10.32 10.37 6.28
N LEU A 255 9.74 10.02 7.44
CA LEU A 255 9.70 8.65 7.96
C LEU A 255 8.57 7.88 7.25
N PHE A 256 8.73 7.68 5.95
CA PHE A 256 7.68 7.20 5.03
C PHE A 256 7.05 5.85 5.44
N TRP A 257 7.76 4.99 6.16
CA TRP A 257 7.24 3.72 6.67
C TRP A 257 6.27 3.87 7.86
N GLN A 258 6.17 5.07 8.48
CA GLN A 258 5.34 5.33 9.65
C GLN A 258 4.10 6.19 9.35
N VAL A 259 4.15 7.00 8.29
CA VAL A 259 3.09 7.97 8.01
C VAL A 259 1.92 7.34 7.26
N HIS A 260 0.73 7.92 7.45
CA HIS A 260 -0.51 7.47 6.80
C HIS A 260 -0.76 8.12 5.44
N GLU A 261 0.07 9.10 5.07
CA GLU A 261 0.04 9.74 3.77
C GLU A 261 1.27 9.31 2.97
N ARG A 262 1.18 9.36 1.64
CA ARG A 262 2.34 9.11 0.80
C ARG A 262 3.42 10.15 1.09
N ALA A 263 4.60 9.69 1.47
CA ALA A 263 5.73 10.54 1.77
C ALA A 263 6.98 10.05 1.06
N GLU A 264 7.83 10.98 0.65
CA GLU A 264 9.07 10.70 -0.05
C GLU A 264 10.28 11.18 0.74
N ALA A 265 11.39 10.47 0.56
CA ALA A 265 12.71 10.84 1.04
C ALA A 265 13.69 10.87 -0.14
N PRO A 266 13.68 11.91 -1.00
CA PRO A 266 14.51 11.97 -2.20
C PRO A 266 16.01 11.90 -1.89
N ALA A 267 16.44 12.43 -0.73
CA ALA A 267 17.81 12.35 -0.27
C ALA A 267 18.26 10.89 -0.06
N LEU A 268 17.37 10.00 0.39
CA LEU A 268 17.65 8.57 0.54
C LEU A 268 17.87 7.90 -0.83
N VAL A 269 17.01 8.20 -1.80
CA VAL A 269 17.16 7.70 -3.18
C VAL A 269 18.46 8.16 -3.80
N ALA A 270 18.80 9.44 -3.65
CA ALA A 270 20.05 10.01 -4.15
C ALA A 270 21.29 9.37 -3.49
N ALA A 271 21.25 9.13 -2.18
CA ALA A 271 22.32 8.48 -1.43
C ALA A 271 22.48 7.00 -1.84
N GLY A 272 21.38 6.26 -1.99
CA GLY A 272 21.39 4.89 -2.52
C GLY A 272 22.00 4.81 -3.93
N ALA A 273 21.62 5.72 -4.82
CA ALA A 273 22.18 5.84 -6.15
C ALA A 273 23.69 6.19 -6.12
N ALA A 274 24.14 7.05 -5.20
CA ALA A 274 25.55 7.40 -5.04
C ALA A 274 26.39 6.19 -4.64
N VAL A 275 25.93 5.39 -3.70
CA VAL A 275 26.59 4.13 -3.31
C VAL A 275 26.64 3.16 -4.47
N ALA A 276 25.53 2.95 -5.18
CA ALA A 276 25.46 2.05 -6.33
C ALA A 276 26.42 2.41 -7.47
N ARG A 277 26.73 3.70 -7.64
CA ARG A 277 27.78 4.14 -8.61
C ARG A 277 29.15 3.58 -8.27
N SER A 278 29.48 3.46 -6.99
CA SER A 278 30.77 2.95 -6.51
C SER A 278 30.86 1.42 -6.55
N TRP A 279 29.74 0.72 -6.67
CA TRP A 279 29.70 -0.73 -6.74
C TRP A 279 30.24 -1.22 -8.08
N ARG A 280 31.13 -2.20 -8.02
CA ARG A 280 31.66 -2.82 -9.21
C ARG A 280 30.67 -3.86 -9.72
N ALA A 281 30.60 -4.00 -11.04
CA ALA A 281 29.93 -5.15 -11.65
C ALA A 281 30.49 -6.45 -11.08
N PRO A 282 29.66 -7.48 -10.86
CA PRO A 282 30.17 -8.81 -10.60
C PRO A 282 31.12 -9.21 -11.72
N GLN A 283 32.16 -9.99 -11.40
CA GLN A 283 32.96 -10.60 -12.48
C GLN A 283 31.99 -11.36 -13.39
N PRO A 284 32.13 -11.23 -14.72
CA PRO A 284 31.19 -11.90 -15.61
C PRO A 284 31.22 -13.40 -15.27
N LEU A 285 30.11 -13.91 -14.77
CA LEU A 285 29.83 -15.33 -14.81
C LEU A 285 29.97 -15.70 -16.28
N SER A 286 30.83 -16.63 -16.60
CA SER A 286 31.14 -17.07 -17.96
C SER A 286 29.87 -17.15 -18.78
N GLN A 287 29.85 -16.37 -19.86
CA GLN A 287 28.75 -16.05 -20.74
C GLN A 287 27.76 -17.20 -20.96
N VAL A 288 26.72 -17.31 -20.15
CA VAL A 288 25.48 -17.83 -20.62
C VAL A 288 24.67 -16.59 -21.03
N LYS A 289 24.84 -16.19 -22.28
CA LYS A 289 23.89 -15.33 -22.98
C LYS A 289 22.59 -16.13 -23.14
N ALA A 290 21.86 -16.33 -22.05
CA ALA A 290 20.45 -16.54 -22.17
C ALA A 290 19.91 -15.20 -22.70
N ARG A 291 19.61 -15.13 -24.01
CA ARG A 291 18.69 -14.12 -24.52
C ARG A 291 17.56 -14.12 -23.52
N LEU A 292 17.30 -12.96 -22.91
CA LEU A 292 16.07 -12.72 -22.18
C LEU A 292 14.92 -12.94 -23.17
N THR A 293 14.58 -14.18 -23.40
CA THR A 293 13.25 -14.51 -23.88
C THR A 293 12.38 -13.97 -22.75
N PRO A 294 11.43 -13.05 -23.04
CA PRO A 294 10.40 -12.80 -22.05
C PRO A 294 10.00 -14.20 -21.61
N VAL A 295 10.09 -14.52 -20.31
CA VAL A 295 9.37 -15.68 -19.83
C VAL A 295 7.96 -15.29 -20.23
N ALA A 296 7.54 -15.79 -21.41
CA ALA A 296 6.15 -15.88 -21.71
C ALA A 296 5.66 -16.68 -20.52
N ILE A 297 5.13 -15.99 -19.51
CA ILE A 297 4.19 -16.63 -18.63
C ILE A 297 3.29 -17.27 -19.66
N GLY A 298 3.31 -18.60 -19.72
CA GLY A 298 2.45 -19.31 -20.67
C GLY A 298 1.04 -18.97 -20.27
N TYR A 299 0.54 -17.89 -20.84
CA TYR A 299 -0.83 -17.38 -20.61
C TYR A 299 -1.89 -18.37 -21.10
N ASP A 300 -1.45 -19.47 -21.69
CA ASP A 300 -2.29 -20.62 -22.04
C ASP A 300 -2.65 -21.51 -20.87
N SER A 301 -2.05 -21.31 -19.69
CA SER A 301 -2.36 -22.12 -18.50
C SER A 301 -2.80 -21.25 -17.33
N VAL A 302 -4.08 -21.30 -17.04
CA VAL A 302 -4.66 -21.73 -15.77
C VAL A 302 -4.23 -20.95 -14.50
N ALA A 303 -3.34 -19.97 -14.49
CA ALA A 303 -3.15 -19.16 -13.30
C ALA A 303 -4.40 -18.30 -13.08
N ALA A 304 -5.11 -18.55 -11.97
CA ALA A 304 -6.30 -17.78 -11.60
C ALA A 304 -5.96 -16.29 -11.36
N GLU A 305 -4.70 -16.00 -11.04
CA GLU A 305 -4.18 -14.65 -10.78
C GLU A 305 -2.83 -14.47 -11.48
N TYR A 306 -2.64 -13.33 -12.17
CA TYR A 306 -1.37 -13.04 -12.82
C TYR A 306 -1.06 -11.55 -12.89
N PRO A 307 0.21 -11.15 -12.68
CA PRO A 307 0.63 -9.76 -12.79
C PRO A 307 0.75 -9.31 -14.26
N VAL A 308 0.47 -8.05 -14.50
CA VAL A 308 0.60 -7.41 -15.83
C VAL A 308 1.17 -6.01 -15.70
N ALA A 309 1.83 -5.52 -16.76
CA ALA A 309 2.23 -4.13 -16.89
C ALA A 309 1.38 -3.47 -17.99
N LEU A 310 0.77 -2.33 -17.69
CA LEU A 310 -0.15 -1.60 -18.56
C LEU A 310 0.47 -0.26 -18.96
N ARG A 311 0.17 0.25 -20.14
CA ARG A 311 0.60 1.60 -20.59
C ARG A 311 -0.41 2.66 -20.23
N CYS A 312 0.10 3.77 -19.65
CA CYS A 312 -0.66 5.01 -19.46
C CYS A 312 0.19 6.20 -19.94
N GLY A 313 0.02 6.60 -21.20
CA GLY A 313 0.90 7.56 -21.83
C GLY A 313 2.37 7.08 -21.86
N ASN A 314 3.27 7.85 -21.26
CA ASN A 314 4.69 7.48 -21.12
C ASN A 314 4.99 6.66 -19.87
N SER A 315 4.00 6.42 -19.02
CA SER A 315 4.14 5.68 -17.77
C SER A 315 3.65 4.25 -17.91
N GLU A 316 4.08 3.40 -16.98
CA GLU A 316 3.70 2.00 -16.88
C GLU A 316 3.00 1.76 -15.54
N LEU A 317 1.83 1.12 -15.58
CA LEU A 317 1.06 0.79 -14.40
C LEU A 317 1.25 -0.69 -14.09
N ALA A 318 1.59 -0.99 -12.84
CA ALA A 318 1.62 -2.35 -12.33
C ALA A 318 0.19 -2.78 -11.97
N ALA A 319 -0.21 -3.95 -12.41
CA ALA A 319 -1.55 -4.47 -12.16
C ALA A 319 -1.54 -5.99 -11.97
N VAL A 320 -2.64 -6.50 -11.40
CA VAL A 320 -2.91 -7.95 -11.27
C VAL A 320 -4.32 -8.23 -11.75
N VAL A 321 -4.44 -9.22 -12.64
CA VAL A 321 -5.72 -9.75 -13.12
C VAL A 321 -6.08 -11.00 -12.34
N HIS A 322 -7.32 -11.07 -11.87
CA HIS A 322 -7.93 -12.25 -11.30
C HIS A 322 -8.98 -12.76 -12.29
N ARG A 323 -8.76 -13.96 -12.83
CA ARG A 323 -9.69 -14.58 -13.76
C ARG A 323 -10.88 -15.20 -13.03
N SER A 324 -12.03 -15.12 -13.66
CA SER A 324 -13.18 -15.91 -13.24
C SER A 324 -13.14 -17.29 -13.90
N THR A 325 -13.63 -18.30 -13.18
CA THR A 325 -13.80 -19.67 -13.72
C THR A 325 -14.98 -19.81 -14.66
N VAL A 326 -15.88 -18.83 -14.70
CA VAL A 326 -17.04 -18.75 -15.58
C VAL A 326 -16.97 -17.51 -16.46
N GLY A 327 -17.46 -17.61 -17.69
CA GLY A 327 -17.51 -16.44 -18.58
C GLY A 327 -18.35 -15.33 -17.96
N ALA A 328 -17.79 -14.13 -17.89
CA ALA A 328 -18.45 -12.97 -17.28
C ALA A 328 -18.67 -11.89 -18.33
N ARG A 329 -19.81 -11.22 -18.22
CA ARG A 329 -20.11 -10.01 -19.00
C ARG A 329 -19.60 -8.74 -18.30
N LEU A 330 -19.60 -8.74 -16.96
CA LEU A 330 -19.20 -7.61 -16.13
C LEU A 330 -17.92 -7.96 -15.38
N GLY A 331 -16.89 -7.11 -15.49
CA GLY A 331 -15.67 -7.18 -14.71
C GLY A 331 -15.65 -6.16 -13.58
N VAL A 332 -14.77 -6.32 -12.61
CA VAL A 332 -14.56 -5.36 -11.53
C VAL A 332 -13.17 -4.74 -11.66
N VAL A 333 -13.09 -3.42 -11.59
CA VAL A 333 -11.81 -2.68 -11.51
C VAL A 333 -11.71 -2.04 -10.14
N ILE A 334 -10.71 -2.46 -9.37
CA ILE A 334 -10.42 -1.88 -8.05
C ILE A 334 -9.43 -0.75 -8.24
N VAL A 335 -9.88 0.48 -7.98
CA VAL A 335 -9.09 1.70 -8.05
C VAL A 335 -8.51 1.99 -6.66
N VAL A 336 -7.20 2.12 -6.55
CA VAL A 336 -6.53 2.38 -5.28
C VAL A 336 -5.85 3.74 -5.35
N ALA A 337 -6.26 4.65 -4.48
CA ALA A 337 -5.70 5.99 -4.37
C ALA A 337 -5.81 6.50 -2.93
N GLY A 338 -4.92 7.40 -2.60
CA GLY A 338 -4.84 7.97 -1.26
C GLY A 338 -3.94 7.18 -0.33
N GLY A 339 -3.32 7.90 0.62
CA GLY A 339 -2.35 7.33 1.54
C GLY A 339 -1.15 6.70 0.84
N PRO A 340 -0.39 5.88 1.54
CA PRO A 340 0.75 5.14 1.01
C PRO A 340 0.34 3.78 0.42
N GLN A 341 -0.94 3.52 0.23
CA GLN A 341 -1.45 2.24 -0.24
C GLN A 341 -1.17 2.02 -1.72
N TYR A 342 -1.02 0.77 -2.10
CA TYR A 342 -0.95 0.33 -3.48
C TYR A 342 -2.03 -0.75 -3.75
N ARG A 343 -2.06 -1.38 -4.91
CA ARG A 343 -3.13 -2.27 -5.37
C ARG A 343 -3.56 -3.39 -4.41
N VAL A 344 -2.77 -3.70 -3.37
CA VAL A 344 -3.14 -4.72 -2.37
C VAL A 344 -4.06 -4.18 -1.28
N GLY A 345 -4.03 -2.87 -1.02
CA GLY A 345 -4.75 -2.22 0.06
C GLY A 345 -4.18 -2.50 1.44
N ALA A 346 -4.72 -1.87 2.47
CA ALA A 346 -4.37 -2.15 3.86
C ALA A 346 -4.62 -3.64 4.17
N HIS A 347 -3.71 -4.27 4.92
CA HIS A 347 -3.80 -5.70 5.30
C HIS A 347 -4.32 -6.63 4.17
N ARG A 348 -3.92 -6.37 2.92
CA ARG A 348 -4.31 -7.13 1.71
C ARG A 348 -5.83 -7.16 1.44
N GLN A 349 -6.57 -6.16 1.90
CA GLN A 349 -8.03 -6.17 1.77
C GLN A 349 -8.50 -6.27 0.31
N PHE A 350 -7.82 -5.61 -0.63
CA PHE A 350 -8.22 -5.63 -2.04
C PHE A 350 -7.80 -6.92 -2.75
N VAL A 351 -6.77 -7.62 -2.25
CA VAL A 351 -6.44 -8.98 -2.71
C VAL A 351 -7.56 -9.94 -2.33
N SER A 352 -7.97 -9.94 -1.06
CA SER A 352 -9.07 -10.77 -0.55
C SER A 352 -10.39 -10.46 -1.28
N LEU A 353 -10.70 -9.16 -1.50
CA LEU A 353 -11.90 -8.75 -2.22
C LEU A 353 -11.88 -9.23 -3.67
N ALA A 354 -10.75 -9.09 -4.36
CA ALA A 354 -10.61 -9.52 -5.75
C ALA A 354 -10.75 -11.05 -5.91
N ARG A 355 -10.15 -11.82 -5.01
CA ARG A 355 -10.29 -13.28 -4.97
C ARG A 355 -11.73 -13.69 -4.75
N MET A 356 -12.42 -13.04 -3.81
CA MET A 356 -13.84 -13.29 -3.54
C MET A 356 -14.70 -12.99 -4.80
N PHE A 357 -14.51 -11.86 -5.48
CA PHE A 357 -15.25 -11.57 -6.71
C PHE A 357 -14.95 -12.58 -7.83
N ALA A 358 -13.67 -12.92 -8.04
CA ALA A 358 -13.27 -13.85 -9.09
C ALA A 358 -13.86 -15.23 -8.89
N THR A 359 -13.88 -15.75 -7.66
CA THR A 359 -14.51 -17.04 -7.31
C THR A 359 -16.03 -17.02 -7.48
N ASN A 360 -16.66 -15.84 -7.41
CA ASN A 360 -18.10 -15.66 -7.62
C ASN A 360 -18.46 -15.20 -9.05
N GLY A 361 -17.56 -15.38 -10.00
CA GLY A 361 -17.90 -15.20 -11.41
C GLY A 361 -17.55 -13.82 -11.99
N TYR A 362 -16.91 -12.92 -11.24
CA TYR A 362 -16.52 -11.60 -11.70
C TYR A 362 -15.01 -11.50 -11.83
N PRO A 363 -14.43 -11.47 -13.04
CA PRO A 363 -13.00 -11.21 -13.18
C PRO A 363 -12.67 -9.82 -12.65
N VAL A 364 -11.45 -9.66 -12.08
CA VAL A 364 -11.04 -8.43 -11.39
C VAL A 364 -9.70 -7.94 -11.92
N LEU A 365 -9.58 -6.63 -12.10
CA LEU A 365 -8.31 -5.95 -12.28
C LEU A 365 -8.05 -5.04 -11.05
N ARG A 366 -6.88 -5.21 -10.42
CA ARG A 366 -6.32 -4.26 -9.44
C ARG A 366 -5.06 -3.65 -10.02
N PHE A 367 -4.87 -2.35 -9.83
CA PHE A 367 -3.71 -1.66 -10.40
C PHE A 367 -3.26 -0.49 -9.52
N ASP A 368 -2.01 -0.09 -9.70
CA ASP A 368 -1.43 1.09 -9.06
C ASP A 368 -1.58 2.30 -9.98
N LEU A 369 -2.01 3.44 -9.45
CA LEU A 369 -1.96 4.72 -10.16
C LEU A 369 -0.51 5.13 -10.45
N ARG A 370 -0.30 6.02 -11.42
CA ARG A 370 1.03 6.59 -11.70
C ARG A 370 1.70 7.11 -10.44
N GLY A 371 2.97 6.75 -10.24
CA GLY A 371 3.77 7.13 -9.08
C GLY A 371 3.37 6.48 -7.76
N MET A 372 2.46 5.50 -7.79
CA MET A 372 2.07 4.69 -6.64
C MET A 372 2.55 3.25 -6.80
N GLY A 373 2.75 2.54 -5.70
CA GLY A 373 3.14 1.13 -5.71
C GLY A 373 4.34 0.84 -6.60
N ASP A 374 4.19 -0.07 -7.55
CA ASP A 374 5.21 -0.42 -8.56
C ASP A 374 5.06 0.35 -9.88
N SER A 375 4.07 1.24 -10.00
CA SER A 375 3.82 2.03 -11.20
C SER A 375 4.83 3.17 -11.36
N SER A 376 5.27 3.40 -12.59
CA SER A 376 6.11 4.54 -12.93
C SER A 376 5.31 5.84 -13.10
N GLY A 377 6.01 6.95 -13.30
CA GLY A 377 5.42 8.25 -13.52
C GLY A 377 5.30 9.11 -12.26
N GLU A 378 4.72 10.29 -12.43
CA GLU A 378 4.54 11.25 -11.36
C GLU A 378 3.24 11.00 -10.60
N HIS A 379 3.29 11.06 -9.27
CA HIS A 379 2.10 11.00 -8.44
C HIS A 379 1.39 12.36 -8.42
N LEU A 380 0.27 12.44 -9.12
CA LEU A 380 -0.53 13.66 -9.23
C LEU A 380 -1.78 13.66 -8.34
N GLY A 381 -1.95 12.63 -7.50
CA GLY A 381 -3.13 12.45 -6.65
C GLY A 381 -4.34 11.88 -7.39
N TYR A 382 -5.36 11.53 -6.59
CA TYR A 382 -6.59 10.90 -7.09
C TYR A 382 -7.41 11.82 -8.03
N GLU A 383 -7.24 13.13 -7.89
CA GLU A 383 -7.94 14.11 -8.72
C GLU A 383 -7.55 14.03 -10.19
N HIS A 384 -6.35 13.48 -10.47
CA HIS A 384 -5.78 13.32 -11.81
C HIS A 384 -5.74 11.86 -12.27
N SER A 385 -6.49 10.96 -11.61
CA SER A 385 -6.49 9.51 -11.87
C SER A 385 -7.27 9.08 -13.13
N ARG A 386 -7.99 9.98 -13.81
CA ARG A 386 -8.81 9.64 -14.97
C ARG A 386 -8.05 8.90 -16.10
N PRO A 387 -6.83 9.34 -16.51
CA PRO A 387 -6.08 8.61 -17.54
C PRO A 387 -5.67 7.21 -17.08
N ASP A 388 -5.35 7.04 -15.79
CA ASP A 388 -4.95 5.75 -15.22
C ASP A 388 -6.13 4.78 -15.21
N ILE A 389 -7.31 5.22 -14.75
CA ILE A 389 -8.54 4.42 -14.72
C ILE A 389 -8.93 4.01 -16.15
N ARG A 390 -8.86 4.94 -17.11
CA ARG A 390 -9.12 4.64 -18.53
C ARG A 390 -8.16 3.58 -19.06
N ALA A 391 -6.85 3.75 -18.85
CA ALA A 391 -5.84 2.81 -19.30
C ALA A 391 -6.06 1.41 -18.70
N ALA A 392 -6.43 1.34 -17.42
CA ALA A 392 -6.75 0.11 -16.73
C ALA A 392 -7.97 -0.59 -17.35
N ILE A 393 -9.07 0.13 -17.60
CA ILE A 393 -10.28 -0.42 -18.25
C ILE A 393 -9.96 -0.87 -19.69
N ASP A 394 -9.25 -0.05 -20.47
CA ASP A 394 -8.85 -0.38 -21.83
C ASP A 394 -8.03 -1.68 -21.88
N ALA A 395 -7.08 -1.85 -20.97
CA ALA A 395 -6.29 -3.06 -20.88
C ALA A 395 -7.12 -4.26 -20.40
N PHE A 396 -7.95 -4.07 -19.39
CA PHE A 396 -8.77 -5.14 -18.82
C PHE A 396 -9.73 -5.74 -19.84
N MET A 397 -10.40 -4.91 -20.63
CA MET A 397 -11.29 -5.37 -21.69
C MET A 397 -10.56 -6.07 -22.85
N ARG A 398 -9.26 -5.76 -23.06
CA ARG A 398 -8.43 -6.52 -24.01
C ARG A 398 -7.99 -7.88 -23.45
N LEU A 399 -7.67 -7.93 -22.15
CA LEU A 399 -7.23 -9.14 -21.45
C LEU A 399 -8.36 -10.14 -21.22
N GLU A 400 -9.58 -9.63 -21.02
CA GLU A 400 -10.82 -10.40 -20.80
C GLU A 400 -11.86 -10.05 -21.87
N PRO A 401 -11.74 -10.59 -23.10
CA PRO A 401 -12.57 -10.18 -24.24
C PRO A 401 -14.06 -10.47 -24.10
N GLY A 402 -14.46 -11.29 -23.14
CA GLY A 402 -15.88 -11.56 -22.83
C GLY A 402 -16.60 -10.42 -22.14
N LEU A 403 -15.87 -9.45 -21.59
CA LEU A 403 -16.45 -8.32 -20.86
C LEU A 403 -17.17 -7.35 -21.81
N GLN A 404 -18.35 -6.89 -21.40
CA GLN A 404 -19.13 -5.87 -22.05
C GLN A 404 -19.15 -4.56 -21.26
N GLY A 405 -18.94 -4.65 -19.94
CA GLY A 405 -18.87 -3.51 -19.03
C GLY A 405 -18.01 -3.79 -17.81
N VAL A 406 -17.84 -2.77 -16.99
CA VAL A 406 -17.11 -2.85 -15.73
C VAL A 406 -17.87 -2.19 -14.59
N ALA A 407 -17.70 -2.75 -13.39
CA ALA A 407 -17.99 -2.08 -12.13
C ALA A 407 -16.69 -1.50 -11.56
N LEU A 408 -16.71 -0.27 -11.06
CA LEU A 408 -15.57 0.31 -10.37
C LEU A 408 -15.79 0.23 -8.85
N PHE A 409 -14.77 -0.20 -8.14
CA PHE A 409 -14.74 -0.15 -6.69
C PHE A 409 -13.60 0.77 -6.23
N GLY A 410 -13.86 1.63 -5.25
CA GLY A 410 -12.84 2.46 -4.61
C GLY A 410 -13.19 2.85 -3.20
N GLU A 411 -12.15 3.07 -2.39
CA GLU A 411 -12.26 3.47 -0.99
C GLU A 411 -11.56 4.82 -0.79
N CYS A 412 -12.12 5.67 0.08
CA CYS A 412 -11.54 6.95 0.45
C CYS A 412 -11.34 7.87 -0.77
N ALA A 413 -10.13 8.31 -1.03
CA ALA A 413 -9.76 9.19 -2.14
C ALA A 413 -10.07 8.58 -3.53
N SER A 414 -9.92 7.26 -3.68
CA SER A 414 -10.26 6.59 -4.94
C SER A 414 -11.77 6.58 -5.23
N ALA A 415 -12.61 6.52 -4.18
CA ALA A 415 -14.06 6.66 -4.33
C ALA A 415 -14.43 8.01 -4.95
N SER A 416 -13.78 9.09 -4.53
CA SER A 416 -13.96 10.43 -5.12
C SER A 416 -13.38 10.50 -6.54
N GLY A 417 -12.21 9.90 -6.78
CA GLY A 417 -11.63 9.78 -8.12
C GLY A 417 -12.53 9.06 -9.11
N ILE A 418 -13.22 8.00 -8.67
CA ILE A 418 -14.21 7.27 -9.47
C ILE A 418 -15.39 8.18 -9.85
N LEU A 419 -15.91 8.98 -8.92
CA LEU A 419 -16.97 9.95 -9.21
C LEU A 419 -16.55 10.99 -10.26
N PHE A 420 -15.25 11.32 -10.35
CA PHE A 420 -14.76 12.24 -11.39
C PHE A 420 -14.64 11.59 -12.77
N TYR A 421 -14.55 10.27 -12.83
CA TYR A 421 -14.32 9.52 -14.06
C TYR A 421 -15.59 8.87 -14.62
N ALA A 422 -16.37 8.20 -13.78
CA ALA A 422 -17.36 7.19 -14.19
C ALA A 422 -18.36 7.67 -15.27
N ALA A 423 -18.81 8.92 -15.18
CA ALA A 423 -19.77 9.47 -16.15
C ALA A 423 -19.21 9.68 -17.58
N GLN A 424 -17.88 9.60 -17.75
CA GLN A 424 -17.21 9.87 -19.03
C GLN A 424 -16.96 8.59 -19.85
N ASP A 425 -17.22 7.41 -19.25
CA ASP A 425 -16.96 6.12 -19.89
C ASP A 425 -18.20 5.23 -19.82
N LEU A 426 -18.82 5.02 -20.97
CA LEU A 426 -20.06 4.23 -21.10
C LEU A 426 -19.88 2.74 -20.73
N ARG A 427 -18.65 2.26 -20.63
CA ARG A 427 -18.35 0.89 -20.19
C ARG A 427 -18.53 0.72 -18.67
N VAL A 428 -18.54 1.83 -17.91
CA VAL A 428 -18.78 1.80 -16.47
C VAL A 428 -20.28 1.70 -16.21
N GLU A 429 -20.74 0.52 -15.81
CA GLU A 429 -22.15 0.24 -15.56
C GLU A 429 -22.53 0.46 -14.09
N GLN A 430 -21.56 0.26 -13.16
CA GLN A 430 -21.80 0.29 -11.72
C GLN A 430 -20.59 0.89 -10.98
N ILE A 431 -20.84 1.57 -9.87
CA ILE A 431 -19.78 2.06 -8.98
C ILE A 431 -20.10 1.76 -7.52
N ALA A 432 -19.14 1.19 -6.80
CA ALA A 432 -19.22 0.96 -5.36
C ALA A 432 -18.15 1.81 -4.66
N LEU A 433 -18.57 2.66 -3.74
CA LEU A 433 -17.81 3.73 -3.14
C LEU A 433 -17.78 3.55 -1.63
N ALA A 434 -16.61 3.18 -1.08
CA ALA A 434 -16.45 3.02 0.36
C ALA A 434 -15.85 4.32 0.95
N ASN A 435 -16.48 4.86 1.99
CA ASN A 435 -15.99 6.02 2.77
C ASN A 435 -15.45 7.17 1.89
N PRO A 436 -16.22 7.77 0.94
CA PRO A 436 -15.69 8.74 -0.01
C PRO A 436 -15.03 9.94 0.64
N TRP A 437 -13.89 10.35 0.11
CA TRP A 437 -13.14 11.49 0.59
C TRP A 437 -13.72 12.80 0.07
N VAL A 438 -14.21 13.65 0.97
CA VAL A 438 -14.73 15.00 0.63
C VAL A 438 -14.09 16.10 1.47
N ARG A 439 -12.98 15.76 2.17
CA ARG A 439 -12.35 16.65 3.15
C ARG A 439 -11.71 17.84 2.45
N THR A 440 -12.18 19.04 2.82
CA THR A 440 -11.49 20.32 2.63
C THR A 440 -11.03 20.83 4.00
N ALA A 441 -10.22 21.89 4.04
CA ALA A 441 -9.79 22.49 5.31
C ALA A 441 -11.01 22.95 6.15
N GLU A 442 -12.06 23.41 5.48
CA GLU A 442 -13.31 23.87 6.08
C GLU A 442 -14.13 22.71 6.65
N VAL A 443 -14.32 21.64 5.87
CA VAL A 443 -15.02 20.41 6.29
C VAL A 443 -14.30 19.76 7.47
N GLN A 444 -12.98 19.73 7.45
CA GLN A 444 -12.19 19.21 8.56
C GLN A 444 -12.38 20.04 9.83
N ALA A 445 -12.40 21.38 9.73
CA ALA A 445 -12.64 22.25 10.88
C ALA A 445 -14.01 22.02 11.48
N GLU A 446 -15.06 21.88 10.64
CA GLU A 446 -16.42 21.60 11.09
C GLU A 446 -16.54 20.23 11.78
N ALA A 447 -15.97 19.18 11.20
CA ALA A 447 -16.00 17.84 11.76
C ALA A 447 -15.27 17.76 13.12
N ILE A 448 -14.09 18.41 13.25
CA ILE A 448 -13.36 18.48 14.52
C ILE A 448 -14.21 19.22 15.57
N LEU A 449 -14.83 20.34 15.22
CA LEU A 449 -15.68 21.09 16.14
C LEU A 449 -16.89 20.27 16.59
N LYS A 450 -17.59 19.62 15.64
CA LYS A 450 -18.86 18.92 15.89
C LYS A 450 -18.67 17.56 16.57
N HIS A 451 -17.68 16.78 16.17
CA HIS A 451 -17.53 15.41 16.63
C HIS A 451 -16.43 15.25 17.71
N TYR A 452 -15.25 15.82 17.52
CA TYR A 452 -14.15 15.66 18.48
C TYR A 452 -14.37 16.40 19.78
N TYR A 453 -14.76 17.69 19.72
CA TYR A 453 -14.96 18.48 20.95
C TYR A 453 -16.23 18.08 21.70
N LEU A 454 -17.33 17.75 21.03
CA LEU A 454 -18.55 17.29 21.69
C LEU A 454 -18.38 15.92 22.36
N ASP A 455 -17.71 14.97 21.71
CA ASP A 455 -17.45 13.65 22.29
C ASP A 455 -16.46 13.76 23.46
N ARG A 456 -15.46 14.64 23.36
CA ARG A 456 -14.51 14.89 24.43
C ARG A 456 -15.16 15.55 25.66
N LEU A 457 -16.09 16.47 25.46
CA LEU A 457 -16.87 17.10 26.54
C LEU A 457 -17.80 16.10 27.25
N LYS A 458 -18.25 15.06 26.58
CA LYS A 458 -19.05 13.96 27.16
C LYS A 458 -18.19 12.92 27.89
N SER A 459 -16.88 12.90 27.66
CA SER A 459 -15.96 11.91 28.22
C SER A 459 -15.65 12.22 29.69
N ARG A 460 -15.90 11.24 30.59
CA ARG A 460 -15.55 11.31 32.00
C ARG A 460 -14.05 11.47 32.23
N GLU A 461 -13.22 10.90 31.38
CA GLU A 461 -11.76 10.98 31.44
C GLU A 461 -11.25 12.39 31.15
N PHE A 462 -11.86 13.11 30.23
CA PHE A 462 -11.52 14.51 29.95
C PHE A 462 -11.67 15.37 31.22
N TRP A 463 -12.78 15.26 31.92
CA TRP A 463 -13.01 16.02 33.16
C TRP A 463 -12.06 15.63 34.30
N LEU A 464 -11.62 14.37 34.35
CA LEU A 464 -10.60 13.93 35.29
C LEU A 464 -9.21 14.54 34.99
N HIS A 465 -8.83 14.69 33.72
CA HIS A 465 -7.58 15.35 33.30
C HIS A 465 -7.61 16.86 33.57
N VAL A 466 -8.72 17.52 33.29
CA VAL A 466 -8.93 18.95 33.63
C VAL A 466 -8.77 19.16 35.14
N ARG A 467 -9.39 18.29 35.96
CA ARG A 467 -9.35 18.38 37.43
C ARG A 467 -7.95 18.10 38.00
N ARG A 468 -7.09 17.38 37.26
CA ARG A 468 -5.70 17.08 37.65
C ARG A 468 -4.69 18.15 37.22
N GLY A 469 -5.12 19.28 36.69
CA GLY A 469 -4.26 20.39 36.25
C GLY A 469 -3.31 20.09 35.08
N LYS A 470 -3.52 18.99 34.36
CA LYS A 470 -2.70 18.59 33.18
C LYS A 470 -3.25 19.12 31.84
N PHE A 471 -4.17 20.07 31.87
CA PHE A 471 -4.83 20.62 30.69
C PHE A 471 -4.31 22.02 30.37
N ASP A 472 -3.67 22.18 29.21
CA ASP A 472 -3.27 23.49 28.70
C ASP A 472 -4.46 24.20 28.05
N ALA A 473 -5.18 24.98 28.86
CA ALA A 473 -6.37 25.71 28.44
C ALA A 473 -6.06 26.78 27.38
N VAL A 474 -4.85 27.35 27.37
CA VAL A 474 -4.45 28.41 26.45
C VAL A 474 -4.20 27.84 25.06
N ALA A 475 -3.48 26.72 24.96
CA ALA A 475 -3.26 26.01 23.71
C ALA A 475 -4.59 25.50 23.12
N ALA A 476 -5.48 24.96 23.97
CA ALA A 476 -6.80 24.50 23.55
C ALA A 476 -7.70 25.64 23.02
N LEU A 477 -7.70 26.78 23.67
CA LEU A 477 -8.45 27.98 23.24
C LEU A 477 -7.90 28.56 21.93
N ARG A 478 -6.58 28.59 21.74
CA ARG A 478 -5.97 29.03 20.47
C ARG A 478 -6.34 28.09 19.31
N SER A 479 -6.28 26.78 19.55
CA SER A 479 -6.67 25.76 18.57
C SER A 479 -8.16 25.90 18.22
N LEU A 480 -9.02 26.03 19.21
CA LEU A 480 -10.47 26.23 19.01
C LEU A 480 -10.77 27.52 18.23
N PHE A 481 -10.09 28.62 18.56
CA PHE A 481 -10.27 29.89 17.85
C PHE A 481 -9.80 29.81 16.39
N SER A 482 -8.68 29.16 16.13
CA SER A 482 -8.18 28.89 14.78
C SER A 482 -9.19 28.08 13.95
N LEU A 483 -9.75 27.02 14.54
CA LEU A 483 -10.77 26.18 13.90
C LEU A 483 -12.06 26.93 13.64
N LEU A 484 -12.51 27.76 14.58
CA LEU A 484 -13.70 28.62 14.41
C LEU A 484 -13.51 29.64 13.28
N MET A 485 -12.32 30.24 13.17
CA MET A 485 -12.03 31.19 12.09
C MET A 485 -11.99 30.49 10.72
N THR A 486 -11.45 29.28 10.64
CA THR A 486 -11.44 28.46 9.39
C THR A 486 -12.86 28.08 9.01
N TYR A 487 -13.66 27.62 9.97
CA TYR A 487 -15.09 27.32 9.78
C TYR A 487 -15.90 28.52 9.27
N TRP A 488 -15.73 29.70 9.88
CA TRP A 488 -16.44 30.91 9.46
C TRP A 488 -16.05 31.37 8.05
N ARG A 489 -14.76 31.30 7.69
CA ARG A 489 -14.28 31.61 6.34
C ARG A 489 -14.84 30.65 5.29
N GLY A 490 -14.91 29.35 5.62
CA GLY A 490 -15.48 28.34 4.74
C GLY A 490 -16.97 28.56 4.49
N ARG A 491 -17.73 28.88 5.54
CA ARG A 491 -19.17 29.11 5.42
C ARG A 491 -19.52 30.34 4.55
N GLN A 492 -18.69 31.38 4.56
CA GLN A 492 -18.84 32.50 3.64
C GLN A 492 -18.57 32.14 2.18
N LYS A 493 -17.63 31.23 1.90
CA LYS A 493 -17.34 30.73 0.55
C LYS A 493 -18.42 29.77 0.03
N MET A 494 -18.95 28.89 0.87
CA MET A 494 -20.02 27.95 0.49
C MET A 494 -21.35 28.66 0.16
N GLY A 495 -21.62 29.84 0.76
CA GLY A 495 -22.82 30.62 0.46
C GLY A 495 -22.81 31.36 -0.88
N SER A 496 -21.66 31.37 -1.59
CA SER A 496 -21.51 32.01 -2.90
C SER A 496 -21.58 31.04 -4.09
N ASP A 497 -21.70 29.72 -3.86
CA ASP A 497 -21.87 28.74 -4.91
C ASP A 497 -23.29 28.81 -5.49
N GLN A 498 -23.47 29.59 -6.55
CA GLN A 498 -24.71 29.62 -7.31
C GLN A 498 -24.93 28.25 -8.02
N PRO A 499 -26.14 27.68 -7.96
CA PRO A 499 -26.53 26.55 -8.80
C PRO A 499 -26.64 27.04 -10.23
N GLY A 500 -25.60 26.79 -11.04
CA GLY A 500 -25.57 27.22 -12.43
C GLY A 500 -24.18 27.20 -13.08
N ALA A 501 -23.17 26.58 -12.46
CA ALA A 501 -21.89 26.36 -13.10
C ALA A 501 -22.09 25.48 -14.34
N THR A 502 -21.88 26.05 -15.54
CA THR A 502 -21.96 25.36 -16.83
C THR A 502 -21.02 24.15 -16.86
N ALA A 503 -21.35 23.15 -17.70
CA ALA A 503 -20.61 21.88 -17.88
C ALA A 503 -19.11 22.06 -18.13
N ASP A 504 -18.65 23.24 -18.52
CA ASP A 504 -17.26 23.56 -18.85
C ASP A 504 -16.34 23.72 -17.65
N ASN A 505 -16.85 23.73 -16.41
CA ASN A 505 -16.04 24.04 -15.21
C ASN A 505 -15.93 22.91 -14.18
N PHE A 506 -16.17 21.65 -14.56
CA PHE A 506 -16.22 20.49 -13.65
C PHE A 506 -14.93 20.34 -12.80
N ASP A 507 -13.77 20.51 -13.42
CA ASP A 507 -12.48 20.29 -12.76
C ASP A 507 -12.10 21.38 -11.76
N HIS A 508 -12.76 22.53 -11.82
CA HIS A 508 -12.54 23.67 -10.92
C HIS A 508 -13.57 23.76 -9.80
N LEU A 509 -14.56 22.85 -9.77
CA LEU A 509 -15.53 22.82 -8.69
C LEU A 509 -14.84 22.47 -7.36
N PRO A 510 -15.26 23.05 -6.22
CA PRO A 510 -14.87 22.57 -4.90
C PRO A 510 -15.13 21.08 -4.75
N LEU A 511 -14.30 20.38 -3.99
CA LEU A 511 -14.35 18.91 -3.86
C LEU A 511 -15.75 18.37 -3.52
N PRO A 512 -16.52 18.92 -2.54
CA PRO A 512 -17.87 18.47 -2.27
C PRO A 512 -18.83 18.65 -3.46
N SER A 513 -18.74 19.76 -4.17
CA SER A 513 -19.59 20.06 -5.34
C SER A 513 -19.19 19.21 -6.54
N ARG A 514 -17.88 18.95 -6.72
CA ARG A 514 -17.35 18.10 -7.78
C ARG A 514 -17.78 16.64 -7.63
N THR A 515 -17.76 16.10 -6.41
CA THR A 515 -18.24 14.75 -6.13
C THR A 515 -19.75 14.61 -6.36
N ALA A 516 -20.53 15.60 -5.93
CA ALA A 516 -21.98 15.66 -6.18
C ALA A 516 -22.31 15.71 -7.69
N GLU A 517 -21.58 16.54 -8.44
CA GLU A 517 -21.77 16.66 -9.89
C GLU A 517 -21.35 15.38 -10.64
N GLY A 518 -20.27 14.71 -10.18
CA GLY A 518 -19.89 13.40 -10.70
C GLY A 518 -20.99 12.36 -10.53
N LEU A 519 -21.62 12.31 -9.35
CA LEU A 519 -22.77 11.43 -9.08
C LEU A 519 -23.98 11.79 -9.94
N ARG A 520 -24.29 13.07 -10.08
CA ARG A 520 -25.43 13.56 -10.90
C ARG A 520 -25.29 13.16 -12.38
N ARG A 521 -24.07 13.22 -12.91
CA ARG A 521 -23.78 12.86 -14.32
C ARG A 521 -23.76 11.35 -14.57
N PHE A 522 -23.34 10.56 -13.59
CA PHE A 522 -23.31 9.11 -13.73
C PHE A 522 -24.73 8.54 -13.80
N ARG A 523 -24.97 7.56 -14.66
CA ARG A 523 -26.30 6.99 -14.92
C ARG A 523 -26.46 5.55 -14.45
N GLY A 524 -25.37 4.88 -14.13
CA GLY A 524 -25.36 3.50 -13.65
C GLY A 524 -25.74 3.35 -12.17
N ARG A 525 -25.69 2.13 -11.68
CA ARG A 525 -25.98 1.81 -10.26
C ARG A 525 -24.85 2.28 -9.35
N VAL A 526 -25.21 2.77 -8.16
CA VAL A 526 -24.26 3.31 -7.17
C VAL A 526 -24.50 2.66 -5.81
N LEU A 527 -23.42 2.21 -5.18
CA LEU A 527 -23.42 1.80 -3.77
C LEU A 527 -22.49 2.71 -2.96
N PHE A 528 -23.00 3.29 -1.89
CA PHE A 528 -22.20 3.88 -0.82
C PHE A 528 -22.10 2.88 0.35
N LEU A 529 -20.88 2.42 0.65
CA LEU A 529 -20.58 1.54 1.78
C LEU A 529 -19.86 2.35 2.85
N MET A 530 -20.49 2.55 4.00
CA MET A 530 -20.03 3.48 5.02
C MET A 530 -19.59 2.75 6.29
N SER A 531 -18.47 3.17 6.86
CA SER A 531 -17.92 2.68 8.11
C SER A 531 -18.43 3.50 9.30
N GLY A 532 -19.16 2.87 10.23
CA GLY A 532 -19.81 3.58 11.35
C GLY A 532 -18.84 4.17 12.37
N ARG A 533 -17.59 3.65 12.44
CA ARG A 533 -16.55 4.13 13.36
C ARG A 533 -15.49 5.01 12.70
N ASP A 534 -15.71 5.38 11.42
CA ASP A 534 -14.76 6.19 10.66
C ASP A 534 -15.14 7.67 10.63
N LEU A 535 -14.17 8.54 10.86
CA LEU A 535 -14.37 9.99 10.80
C LEU A 535 -14.62 10.48 9.37
N ILE A 536 -13.94 9.88 8.37
CA ILE A 536 -14.09 10.26 6.95
C ILE A 536 -15.52 9.96 6.48
N ALA A 537 -16.07 8.80 6.87
CA ALA A 537 -17.45 8.45 6.59
C ALA A 537 -18.44 9.46 7.20
N ARG A 538 -18.19 9.91 8.44
CA ARG A 538 -19.02 10.94 9.10
C ARG A 538 -18.91 12.31 8.42
N GLU A 539 -17.70 12.70 8.01
CA GLU A 539 -17.49 13.94 7.24
C GLU A 539 -18.25 13.91 5.91
N PHE A 540 -18.26 12.76 5.23
CA PHE A 540 -19.06 12.57 4.02
C PHE A 540 -20.56 12.74 4.31
N ASP A 541 -21.06 12.13 5.38
CA ASP A 541 -22.47 12.27 5.79
C ASP A 541 -22.83 13.73 6.13
N ASP A 542 -21.97 14.43 6.86
CA ASP A 542 -22.19 15.85 7.17
C ASP A 542 -22.24 16.72 5.91
N VAL A 543 -21.35 16.47 4.94
CA VAL A 543 -21.33 17.18 3.65
C VAL A 543 -22.59 16.88 2.83
N THR A 544 -22.98 15.62 2.73
CA THR A 544 -24.17 15.24 1.93
C THR A 544 -25.48 15.77 2.50
N GLN A 545 -25.54 16.01 3.82
CA GLN A 545 -26.69 16.61 4.50
C GLN A 545 -26.72 18.14 4.43
N SER A 546 -25.55 18.79 4.42
CA SER A 546 -25.44 20.26 4.54
C SER A 546 -25.21 20.98 3.21
N ALA A 547 -24.53 20.35 2.25
CA ALA A 547 -24.16 21.00 0.99
C ALA A 547 -25.32 20.99 -0.03
N PRO A 548 -25.74 22.15 -0.57
CA PRO A 548 -26.83 22.22 -1.54
C PRO A 548 -26.63 21.37 -2.79
N ALA A 549 -25.37 21.16 -3.20
CA ALA A 549 -25.04 20.35 -4.37
C ALA A 549 -25.45 18.88 -4.22
N TRP A 550 -25.57 18.36 -3.00
CA TRP A 550 -25.94 16.98 -2.68
C TRP A 550 -27.45 16.78 -2.48
N GLN A 551 -28.24 17.85 -2.44
CA GLN A 551 -29.67 17.76 -2.15
C GLN A 551 -30.39 16.80 -3.10
N GLY A 552 -31.07 15.78 -2.54
CA GLY A 552 -31.84 14.77 -3.27
C GLY A 552 -31.03 13.73 -4.04
N LEU A 553 -29.68 13.80 -4.07
CA LEU A 553 -28.87 12.85 -4.84
C LEU A 553 -28.82 11.47 -4.21
N LEU A 554 -28.85 11.37 -2.89
CA LEU A 554 -28.84 10.07 -2.20
C LEU A 554 -30.20 9.37 -2.20
N ASP A 555 -31.28 10.11 -2.54
CA ASP A 555 -32.65 9.55 -2.64
C ASP A 555 -32.95 9.00 -4.06
N ASP A 556 -32.01 9.15 -5.00
CA ASP A 556 -32.13 8.60 -6.35
C ASP A 556 -32.25 7.06 -6.31
N PRO A 557 -33.23 6.44 -6.98
CA PRO A 557 -33.40 4.97 -6.99
C PRO A 557 -32.18 4.16 -7.44
N ARG A 558 -31.22 4.78 -8.17
CA ARG A 558 -29.97 4.16 -8.55
C ARG A 558 -28.98 4.02 -7.40
N VAL A 559 -29.18 4.77 -6.33
CA VAL A 559 -28.24 4.89 -5.20
C VAL A 559 -28.69 3.98 -4.06
N SER A 560 -27.83 3.04 -3.70
CA SER A 560 -27.94 2.25 -2.47
C SER A 560 -26.95 2.78 -1.44
N ARG A 561 -27.32 2.79 -0.17
CA ARG A 561 -26.43 3.18 0.93
C ARG A 561 -26.50 2.16 2.06
N LYS A 562 -25.35 1.65 2.48
CA LYS A 562 -25.20 0.70 3.60
C LYS A 562 -24.18 1.23 4.60
N VAL A 563 -24.47 1.04 5.89
CA VAL A 563 -23.58 1.38 7.01
C VAL A 563 -23.28 0.13 7.79
N ILE A 564 -21.99 -0.19 7.96
CA ILE A 564 -21.54 -1.24 8.87
C ILE A 564 -21.13 -0.56 10.18
N ALA A 565 -21.93 -0.73 11.24
CA ALA A 565 -21.83 0.06 12.47
C ALA A 565 -20.45 -0.04 13.15
N ASP A 566 -19.87 -1.25 13.21
CA ASP A 566 -18.59 -1.51 13.87
C ASP A 566 -17.35 -1.42 12.97
N ALA A 567 -17.54 -1.06 11.70
CA ALA A 567 -16.45 -0.92 10.74
C ALA A 567 -15.57 0.29 11.06
N ASP A 568 -14.26 0.08 11.03
CA ASP A 568 -13.26 1.13 10.89
C ASP A 568 -13.04 1.49 9.42
N HIS A 569 -12.13 2.42 9.14
CA HIS A 569 -11.90 2.95 7.80
C HIS A 569 -11.62 1.87 6.75
N THR A 570 -10.84 0.85 7.07
CA THR A 570 -10.35 -0.19 6.16
C THR A 570 -11.00 -1.55 6.37
N PHE A 571 -12.09 -1.62 7.13
CA PHE A 571 -12.80 -2.89 7.45
C PHE A 571 -11.84 -3.96 8.02
N SER A 572 -10.98 -3.57 8.97
CA SER A 572 -9.84 -4.38 9.41
C SER A 572 -10.20 -5.67 10.14
N LYS A 573 -11.32 -5.69 10.86
CA LYS A 573 -11.77 -6.88 11.59
C LYS A 573 -12.32 -7.95 10.65
N PRO A 574 -11.98 -9.24 10.84
CA PRO A 574 -12.41 -10.32 9.95
C PRO A 574 -13.93 -10.39 9.71
N GLU A 575 -14.73 -10.22 10.76
CA GLU A 575 -16.19 -10.28 10.68
C GLU A 575 -16.75 -9.10 9.87
N VAL A 576 -16.23 -7.91 10.12
CA VAL A 576 -16.60 -6.66 9.41
C VAL A 576 -16.19 -6.74 7.94
N LYS A 577 -15.00 -7.28 7.66
CA LYS A 577 -14.50 -7.50 6.30
C LYS A 577 -15.40 -8.48 5.54
N ALA A 578 -15.79 -9.59 6.16
CA ALA A 578 -16.70 -10.57 5.56
C ALA A 578 -18.09 -9.97 5.28
N GLU A 579 -18.62 -9.14 6.19
CA GLU A 579 -19.88 -8.42 5.98
C GLU A 579 -19.79 -7.44 4.82
N ALA A 580 -18.72 -6.63 4.75
CA ALA A 580 -18.48 -5.69 3.66
C ALA A 580 -18.38 -6.41 2.31
N GLN A 581 -17.63 -7.51 2.24
CA GLN A 581 -17.49 -8.34 1.04
C GLN A 581 -18.83 -8.92 0.59
N LYS A 582 -19.64 -9.40 1.53
CA LYS A 582 -20.98 -9.92 1.24
C LYS A 582 -21.90 -8.84 0.68
N ILE A 583 -21.96 -7.67 1.29
CA ILE A 583 -22.75 -6.53 0.81
C ILE A 583 -22.35 -6.16 -0.62
N LEU A 584 -21.04 -6.06 -0.89
CA LEU A 584 -20.52 -5.72 -2.21
C LEU A 584 -20.90 -6.78 -3.26
N LEU A 585 -20.80 -8.06 -2.94
CA LEU A 585 -21.16 -9.15 -3.84
C LEU A 585 -22.66 -9.19 -4.12
N ASP A 586 -23.50 -9.13 -3.08
CA ASP A 586 -24.96 -9.12 -3.20
C ASP A 586 -25.42 -7.95 -4.09
N TRP A 587 -24.89 -6.76 -3.84
CA TRP A 587 -25.22 -5.58 -4.63
C TRP A 587 -24.76 -5.71 -6.09
N LEU A 588 -23.53 -6.19 -6.33
CA LEU A 588 -23.00 -6.39 -7.69
C LEU A 588 -23.87 -7.36 -8.49
N SER A 589 -24.35 -8.42 -7.82
CA SER A 589 -25.22 -9.44 -8.42
C SER A 589 -26.68 -8.99 -8.62
N GLY A 590 -27.03 -7.77 -8.21
CA GLY A 590 -28.40 -7.24 -8.33
C GLY A 590 -29.34 -7.66 -7.23
N VAL A 591 -28.85 -8.32 -6.18
CA VAL A 591 -29.63 -8.59 -4.97
C VAL A 591 -29.84 -7.27 -4.21
N PRO A 592 -31.07 -6.95 -3.76
CA PRO A 592 -31.29 -5.77 -2.95
C PRO A 592 -30.47 -5.82 -1.64
N VAL A 593 -29.74 -4.76 -1.35
CA VAL A 593 -28.89 -4.66 -0.16
C VAL A 593 -29.41 -3.60 0.79
#